data_7657103a441e860a8f8c66475ab3db8b
#
_entry.id   7657103a441e860a8f8c66475ab3db8b
#
_cell.length_a   1.000
_cell.length_b   1.000
_cell.length_c   1.000
_cell.angle_alpha   90.00
_cell.angle_beta   90.00
_cell.angle_gamma   90.00
#
_symmetry.space_group_name_H-M   'P 1'
#
loop_
_entity.id
_entity.type
_entity.pdbx_description
1 polymer ?
#
loop_
_entity_poly.entity_id
_entity_poly.type
_entity_poly.pdbx_seq_one_letter_code
_entity_poly.pdbx_strand_id
1 'polypeptide(L)'
;SLRDMGAHPLKLDVGHLEDIAGLAWQLEGEQFDVVVMNAGVFGPRDSSTQKPPDDAAFDLVMRTNVLAAMRLIPVVMPCLSAKRGTMAFISSRMGSISEAANSYGLLYRVSKASVNMLAKLAHVDYNASGVRVLALHPGWVRTDMGGPNADVDVEASVEGLRRVISEPLAYPSGQFFDYRGSSLAW
;
A
#
# COMPACT_ATOMS: atom_id res chain seq x y z
N SER A 1 2.28 -20.18 -14.39
CA SER A 1 2.23 -19.87 -12.95
C SER A 1 3.18 -18.72 -12.62
N LEU A 2 3.08 -18.13 -11.42
CA LEU A 2 4.03 -17.10 -10.97
C LEU A 2 5.49 -17.60 -11.01
N ARG A 3 5.71 -18.88 -10.70
CA ARG A 3 7.04 -19.49 -10.77
C ARG A 3 7.60 -19.52 -12.20
N ASP A 4 6.75 -19.74 -13.20
CA ASP A 4 7.18 -19.77 -14.61
C ASP A 4 7.61 -18.37 -15.09
N MET A 5 7.19 -17.34 -14.38
CA MET A 5 7.60 -15.95 -14.60
C MET A 5 8.86 -15.55 -13.80
N GLY A 6 9.50 -16.50 -13.12
CA GLY A 6 10.69 -16.27 -12.30
C GLY A 6 10.41 -15.73 -10.89
N ALA A 7 9.16 -15.72 -10.44
CA ALA A 7 8.81 -15.29 -9.09
C ALA A 7 9.01 -16.43 -8.07
N HIS A 8 9.36 -16.08 -6.83
CA HIS A 8 9.42 -16.96 -5.68
C HIS A 8 8.20 -16.72 -4.77
N PRO A 9 7.06 -17.42 -4.98
CA PRO A 9 5.86 -17.20 -4.19
C PRO A 9 6.04 -17.78 -2.78
N LEU A 10 5.77 -16.93 -1.80
CA LEU A 10 5.67 -17.31 -0.39
C LEU A 10 4.19 -17.24 0.02
N LYS A 11 3.74 -18.23 0.81
CA LYS A 11 2.38 -18.20 1.37
C LYS A 11 2.39 -17.29 2.59
N LEU A 12 1.54 -16.27 2.57
CA LEU A 12 1.42 -15.29 3.65
C LEU A 12 -0.04 -14.85 3.77
N ASP A 13 -0.63 -15.01 4.94
CA ASP A 13 -1.83 -14.28 5.32
C ASP A 13 -1.44 -13.09 6.20
N VAL A 14 -1.54 -11.91 5.64
CA VAL A 14 -1.15 -10.67 6.34
C VAL A 14 -2.03 -10.33 7.56
N GLY A 15 -3.19 -10.97 7.69
CA GLY A 15 -4.06 -10.88 8.86
C GLY A 15 -3.53 -11.67 10.07
N HIS A 16 -2.65 -12.65 9.85
CA HIS A 16 -2.13 -13.53 10.90
C HIS A 16 -0.71 -13.12 11.34
N LEU A 17 -0.56 -12.90 12.64
CA LEU A 17 0.73 -12.50 13.21
C LEU A 17 1.81 -13.57 13.01
N GLU A 18 1.44 -14.84 13.15
CA GLU A 18 2.36 -15.97 13.03
C GLU A 18 2.96 -16.09 11.61
N ASP A 19 2.17 -15.83 10.59
CA ASP A 19 2.63 -15.84 9.19
C ASP A 19 3.66 -14.71 8.96
N ILE A 20 3.39 -13.51 9.51
CA ILE A 20 4.32 -12.38 9.42
C ILE A 20 5.62 -12.66 10.17
N ALA A 21 5.55 -13.28 11.35
CA ALA A 21 6.74 -13.68 12.11
C ALA A 21 7.56 -14.71 11.33
N GLY A 22 6.90 -15.69 10.69
CA GLY A 22 7.54 -16.67 9.81
C GLY A 22 8.21 -16.05 8.59
N LEU A 23 7.67 -14.95 8.06
CA LEU A 23 8.25 -14.21 6.94
C LEU A 23 9.63 -13.62 7.29
N ALA A 24 9.82 -13.14 8.51
CA ALA A 24 11.10 -12.57 8.95
C ALA A 24 12.26 -13.54 8.78
N TRP A 25 12.06 -14.82 9.11
CA TRP A 25 13.05 -15.89 8.91
C TRP A 25 13.32 -16.18 7.43
N GLN A 26 12.27 -16.13 6.60
CA GLN A 26 12.39 -16.38 5.16
C GLN A 26 13.11 -15.26 4.42
N LEU A 27 13.11 -14.05 4.98
CA LEU A 27 13.76 -12.88 4.41
C LEU A 27 15.14 -12.59 5.04
N GLU A 28 15.62 -13.44 5.94
CA GLU A 28 16.94 -13.23 6.57
C GLU A 28 18.06 -13.23 5.52
N GLY A 29 18.82 -12.13 5.50
CA GLY A 29 19.90 -11.91 4.53
C GLY A 29 19.47 -11.42 3.14
N GLU A 30 18.17 -11.37 2.86
CA GLU A 30 17.68 -10.84 1.60
C GLU A 30 17.86 -9.32 1.50
N GLN A 31 18.02 -8.84 0.27
CA GLN A 31 18.17 -7.42 -0.04
C GLN A 31 17.26 -7.06 -1.20
N PHE A 32 16.39 -6.07 -0.99
CA PHE A 32 15.42 -5.65 -1.99
C PHE A 32 15.66 -4.21 -2.47
N ASP A 33 15.54 -4.01 -3.77
CA ASP A 33 15.52 -2.68 -4.37
C ASP A 33 14.15 -2.02 -4.18
N VAL A 34 13.08 -2.83 -4.17
CA VAL A 34 11.69 -2.34 -4.04
C VAL A 34 10.86 -3.33 -3.21
N VAL A 35 10.10 -2.79 -2.26
CA VAL A 35 9.00 -3.52 -1.59
C VAL A 35 7.69 -2.78 -1.85
N VAL A 36 6.67 -3.52 -2.31
CA VAL A 36 5.33 -2.98 -2.55
C VAL A 36 4.34 -3.56 -1.55
N MET A 37 3.80 -2.71 -0.69
CA MET A 37 2.74 -3.05 0.27
C MET A 37 1.39 -2.95 -0.44
N ASN A 38 0.96 -4.05 -1.07
CA ASN A 38 -0.22 -4.08 -1.94
C ASN A 38 -1.47 -4.68 -1.28
N ALA A 39 -1.33 -5.51 -0.25
CA ALA A 39 -2.46 -6.16 0.41
C ALA A 39 -3.52 -5.15 0.87
N GLY A 40 -4.79 -5.43 0.57
CA GLY A 40 -5.87 -4.55 0.98
C GLY A 40 -7.24 -5.05 0.53
N VAL A 41 -8.26 -4.71 1.32
CA VAL A 41 -9.67 -5.00 1.05
C VAL A 41 -10.50 -3.73 1.13
N PHE A 42 -11.62 -3.67 0.41
CA PHE A 42 -12.49 -2.48 0.40
C PHE A 42 -13.42 -2.44 1.62
N GLY A 43 -13.95 -3.60 2.02
CA GLY A 43 -14.97 -3.70 3.06
C GLY A 43 -16.37 -3.28 2.56
N PRO A 44 -17.30 -2.92 3.47
CA PRO A 44 -18.66 -2.55 3.11
C PRO A 44 -18.68 -1.22 2.33
N ARG A 45 -19.19 -1.30 1.09
CA ARG A 45 -19.23 -0.15 0.17
C ARG A 45 -20.22 0.93 0.62
N ASP A 46 -21.28 0.52 1.27
CA ASP A 46 -22.37 1.38 1.76
C ASP A 46 -22.09 2.00 3.15
N SER A 47 -20.93 1.74 3.73
CA SER A 47 -20.53 2.38 4.98
C SER A 47 -20.38 3.90 4.81
N SER A 48 -20.94 4.65 5.74
CA SER A 48 -20.94 6.11 5.75
C SER A 48 -20.99 6.65 7.17
N THR A 49 -20.92 7.96 7.35
CA THR A 49 -21.08 8.59 8.67
C THR A 49 -22.48 8.37 9.28
N GLN A 50 -23.47 8.07 8.45
CA GLN A 50 -24.84 7.73 8.89
C GLN A 50 -25.06 6.24 9.04
N LYS A 51 -24.21 5.41 8.43
CA LYS A 51 -24.26 3.96 8.48
C LYS A 51 -22.85 3.43 8.75
N PRO A 52 -22.41 3.42 10.02
CA PRO A 52 -21.08 2.91 10.37
C PRO A 52 -21.00 1.39 10.07
N PRO A 53 -19.77 0.89 9.86
CA PRO A 53 -19.54 -0.55 9.72
C PRO A 53 -19.81 -1.28 11.04
N ASP A 54 -20.06 -2.58 10.96
CA ASP A 54 -20.04 -3.46 12.13
C ASP A 54 -18.59 -3.81 12.56
N ASP A 55 -18.46 -4.41 13.74
CA ASP A 55 -17.15 -4.77 14.34
C ASP A 55 -16.36 -5.75 13.45
N ALA A 56 -17.04 -6.71 12.83
CA ALA A 56 -16.39 -7.71 11.99
C ALA A 56 -15.79 -7.08 10.71
N ALA A 57 -16.55 -6.20 10.07
CA ALA A 57 -16.07 -5.46 8.90
C ALA A 57 -14.94 -4.50 9.27
N PHE A 58 -15.06 -3.81 10.42
CA PHE A 58 -14.00 -2.95 10.94
C PHE A 58 -12.71 -3.74 11.17
N ASP A 59 -12.81 -4.87 11.88
CA ASP A 59 -11.66 -5.71 12.21
C ASP A 59 -10.97 -6.23 10.94
N LEU A 60 -11.74 -6.76 9.99
CA LEU A 60 -11.21 -7.25 8.73
C LEU A 60 -10.43 -6.16 7.96
N VAL A 61 -11.04 -4.99 7.76
CA VAL A 61 -10.44 -3.94 6.94
C VAL A 61 -9.23 -3.32 7.64
N MET A 62 -9.34 -2.99 8.93
CA MET A 62 -8.25 -2.36 9.66
C MET A 62 -7.08 -3.33 9.89
N ARG A 63 -7.37 -4.60 10.14
CA ARG A 63 -6.35 -5.63 10.28
C ARG A 63 -5.59 -5.85 8.97
N THR A 64 -6.31 -5.97 7.85
CA THR A 64 -5.70 -6.22 6.54
C THR A 64 -4.97 -4.99 5.99
N ASN A 65 -5.63 -3.82 5.99
CA ASN A 65 -5.08 -2.65 5.31
C ASN A 65 -4.05 -1.90 6.17
N VAL A 66 -4.19 -1.91 7.49
CA VAL A 66 -3.41 -1.04 8.40
C VAL A 66 -2.49 -1.85 9.29
N LEU A 67 -3.02 -2.75 10.12
CA LEU A 67 -2.22 -3.49 11.09
C LEU A 67 -1.19 -4.39 10.40
N ALA A 68 -1.55 -5.00 9.28
CA ALA A 68 -0.62 -5.78 8.47
C ALA A 68 0.58 -4.95 8.03
N ALA A 69 0.35 -3.74 7.52
CA ALA A 69 1.42 -2.82 7.13
C ALA A 69 2.29 -2.43 8.33
N MET A 70 1.70 -2.09 9.48
CA MET A 70 2.44 -1.79 10.72
C MET A 70 3.38 -2.93 11.12
N ARG A 71 2.94 -4.17 10.98
CA ARG A 71 3.71 -5.37 11.34
C ARG A 71 4.78 -5.72 10.31
N LEU A 72 4.51 -5.48 9.02
CA LEU A 72 5.44 -5.80 7.94
C LEU A 72 6.58 -4.78 7.81
N ILE A 73 6.36 -3.50 8.13
CA ILE A 73 7.40 -2.47 8.07
C ILE A 73 8.70 -2.92 8.76
N PRO A 74 8.73 -3.29 10.05
CA PRO A 74 9.96 -3.67 10.71
C PRO A 74 10.58 -4.97 10.15
N VAL A 75 9.80 -5.83 9.51
CA VAL A 75 10.28 -7.07 8.90
C VAL A 75 11.03 -6.81 7.59
N VAL A 76 10.52 -5.92 6.74
CA VAL A 76 11.07 -5.67 5.40
C VAL A 76 12.07 -4.52 5.34
N MET A 77 12.05 -3.60 6.30
CA MET A 77 12.96 -2.44 6.31
C MET A 77 14.45 -2.80 6.36
N PRO A 78 14.91 -3.82 7.10
CA PRO A 78 16.30 -4.22 7.04
C PRO A 78 16.75 -4.61 5.63
N CYS A 79 15.89 -5.32 4.87
CA CYS A 79 16.18 -5.73 3.50
C CYS A 79 16.27 -4.54 2.53
N LEU A 80 15.46 -3.49 2.74
CA LEU A 80 15.50 -2.25 1.95
C LEU A 80 16.68 -1.35 2.33
N SER A 81 16.99 -1.23 3.61
CA SER A 81 18.07 -0.37 4.11
C SER A 81 19.43 -0.78 3.56
N ALA A 82 19.67 -2.07 3.39
CA ALA A 82 20.89 -2.60 2.81
C ALA A 82 21.15 -2.11 1.37
N LYS A 83 20.09 -1.85 0.60
CA LYS A 83 20.12 -1.37 -0.79
C LYS A 83 19.82 0.11 -0.96
N ARG A 84 19.41 0.82 0.09
CA ARG A 84 18.76 2.13 0.00
C ARG A 84 17.54 2.10 -0.95
N GLY A 85 16.75 1.04 -0.81
CA GLY A 85 15.65 0.72 -1.71
C GLY A 85 14.43 1.61 -1.52
N THR A 86 13.35 1.25 -2.22
CA THR A 86 12.08 1.98 -2.18
C THR A 86 11.00 1.13 -1.53
N MET A 87 10.31 1.67 -0.52
CA MET A 87 9.06 1.14 0.00
C MET A 87 7.87 1.90 -0.62
N ALA A 88 7.00 1.19 -1.31
CA ALA A 88 5.81 1.75 -1.92
C ALA A 88 4.54 1.19 -1.26
N PHE A 89 3.72 2.06 -0.69
CA PHE A 89 2.41 1.69 -0.14
C PHE A 89 1.33 1.93 -1.19
N ILE A 90 0.58 0.90 -1.56
CA ILE A 90 -0.60 1.06 -2.41
C ILE A 90 -1.74 1.61 -1.57
N SER A 91 -1.90 2.92 -1.66
CA SER A 91 -2.95 3.68 -1.03
C SER A 91 -4.10 3.96 -2.01
N SER A 92 -4.86 5.00 -1.77
CA SER A 92 -5.96 5.43 -2.61
C SER A 92 -6.18 6.93 -2.46
N ARG A 93 -6.59 7.61 -3.54
CA ARG A 93 -7.12 8.98 -3.48
C ARG A 93 -8.27 9.10 -2.48
N MET A 94 -9.03 8.01 -2.25
CA MET A 94 -10.05 7.96 -1.22
C MET A 94 -9.50 8.13 0.21
N GLY A 95 -8.19 7.92 0.43
CA GLY A 95 -7.50 8.18 1.69
C GLY A 95 -7.01 9.62 1.86
N SER A 96 -7.15 10.47 0.85
CA SER A 96 -6.85 11.90 0.98
C SER A 96 -7.92 12.58 1.84
N ILE A 97 -7.48 13.23 2.91
CA ILE A 97 -8.36 14.04 3.79
C ILE A 97 -8.76 15.31 3.06
N SER A 98 -7.82 15.92 2.35
CA SER A 98 -8.02 17.18 1.64
C SER A 98 -8.99 17.03 0.45
N GLU A 99 -9.04 15.85 -0.19
CA GLU A 99 -9.91 15.58 -1.35
C GLU A 99 -11.23 14.89 -0.98
N ALA A 100 -11.55 14.75 0.33
CA ALA A 100 -12.74 14.04 0.78
C ALA A 100 -14.02 14.87 0.51
N ALA A 101 -14.80 14.48 -0.50
CA ALA A 101 -16.03 15.14 -0.90
C ALA A 101 -17.33 14.43 -0.46
N ASN A 102 -17.24 13.20 0.03
CA ASN A 102 -18.37 12.38 0.51
C ASN A 102 -17.89 11.27 1.44
N SER A 103 -18.82 10.61 2.13
CA SER A 103 -18.52 9.53 3.09
C SER A 103 -18.71 8.11 2.53
N TYR A 104 -18.98 7.93 1.24
CA TYR A 104 -19.06 6.60 0.61
C TYR A 104 -17.78 5.79 0.85
N GLY A 105 -17.93 4.56 1.30
CA GLY A 105 -16.80 3.69 1.64
C GLY A 105 -16.02 4.20 2.85
N LEU A 106 -16.71 4.74 3.86
CA LEU A 106 -16.10 5.35 5.07
C LEU A 106 -14.93 4.55 5.61
N LEU A 107 -15.14 3.25 5.85
CA LEU A 107 -14.12 2.41 6.46
C LEU A 107 -12.87 2.26 5.57
N TYR A 108 -13.07 2.11 4.26
CA TYR A 108 -11.95 2.08 3.31
C TYR A 108 -11.18 3.41 3.30
N ARG A 109 -11.88 4.55 3.27
CA ARG A 109 -11.27 5.88 3.34
C ARG A 109 -10.40 6.03 4.58
N VAL A 110 -10.95 5.71 5.75
CA VAL A 110 -10.24 5.75 7.04
C VAL A 110 -9.00 4.84 6.99
N SER A 111 -9.14 3.62 6.50
CA SER A 111 -7.99 2.70 6.39
C SER A 111 -6.90 3.24 5.45
N LYS A 112 -7.26 3.84 4.31
CA LYS A 112 -6.27 4.39 3.36
C LYS A 112 -5.65 5.70 3.84
N ALA A 113 -6.38 6.53 4.61
CA ALA A 113 -5.79 7.66 5.33
C ALA A 113 -4.76 7.18 6.37
N SER A 114 -5.05 6.09 7.07
CA SER A 114 -4.09 5.45 7.98
C SER A 114 -2.86 4.92 7.23
N VAL A 115 -3.01 4.32 6.06
CA VAL A 115 -1.89 3.89 5.20
C VAL A 115 -1.04 5.09 4.76
N ASN A 116 -1.67 6.22 4.41
CA ASN A 116 -0.98 7.47 4.10
C ASN A 116 -0.12 7.96 5.28
N MET A 117 -0.69 7.93 6.49
CA MET A 117 0.04 8.27 7.71
C MET A 117 1.21 7.31 7.94
N LEU A 118 1.02 6.00 7.77
CA LEU A 118 2.11 5.01 7.90
C LEU A 118 3.23 5.26 6.91
N ALA A 119 2.91 5.58 5.65
CA ALA A 119 3.92 5.94 4.65
C ALA A 119 4.71 7.19 5.08
N LYS A 120 4.01 8.20 5.63
CA LYS A 120 4.67 9.42 6.13
C LYS A 120 5.58 9.14 7.33
N LEU A 121 5.13 8.35 8.30
CA LEU A 121 5.92 7.98 9.47
C LEU A 121 7.12 7.10 9.09
N ALA A 122 6.93 6.11 8.21
CA ALA A 122 8.04 5.31 7.69
C ALA A 122 9.09 6.17 6.96
N HIS A 123 8.67 7.20 6.21
CA HIS A 123 9.62 8.17 5.64
C HIS A 123 10.40 8.89 6.75
N VAL A 124 9.73 9.39 7.79
CA VAL A 124 10.40 10.11 8.90
C VAL A 124 11.46 9.22 9.56
N ASP A 125 11.11 7.96 9.83
CA ASP A 125 11.98 7.04 10.58
C ASP A 125 13.16 6.52 9.74
N TYR A 126 12.96 6.27 8.43
CA TYR A 126 13.94 5.53 7.61
C TYR A 126 14.62 6.35 6.52
N ASN A 127 14.23 7.61 6.31
CA ASN A 127 14.87 8.46 5.29
C ASN A 127 16.37 8.66 5.54
N ALA A 128 16.80 8.74 6.79
CA ALA A 128 18.22 8.86 7.15
C ALA A 128 19.05 7.63 6.75
N SER A 129 18.44 6.43 6.69
CA SER A 129 19.10 5.22 6.19
C SER A 129 19.09 5.13 4.65
N GLY A 130 18.53 6.11 3.97
CA GLY A 130 18.48 6.21 2.52
C GLY A 130 17.30 5.46 1.88
N VAL A 131 16.38 4.90 2.68
CA VAL A 131 15.17 4.26 2.15
C VAL A 131 14.20 5.33 1.67
N ARG A 132 13.78 5.21 0.42
CA ARG A 132 12.71 6.05 -0.15
C ARG A 132 11.35 5.44 0.16
N VAL A 133 10.41 6.24 0.65
CA VAL A 133 9.05 5.80 0.98
C VAL A 133 8.04 6.59 0.17
N LEU A 134 7.10 5.89 -0.48
CA LEU A 134 6.05 6.48 -1.32
C LEU A 134 4.68 5.96 -0.90
N ALA A 135 3.67 6.84 -0.90
CA ALA A 135 2.27 6.46 -0.98
C ALA A 135 1.83 6.59 -2.45
N LEU A 136 1.12 5.58 -2.96
CA LEU A 136 0.76 5.50 -4.38
C LEU A 136 -0.73 5.22 -4.56
N HIS A 137 -1.40 6.00 -5.41
CA HIS A 137 -2.76 5.71 -5.86
C HIS A 137 -2.70 5.06 -7.25
N PRO A 138 -3.18 3.81 -7.41
CA PRO A 138 -3.10 3.08 -8.67
C PRO A 138 -4.09 3.56 -9.75
N GLY A 139 -4.96 4.52 -9.42
CA GLY A 139 -6.14 4.85 -10.22
C GLY A 139 -7.36 4.01 -9.80
N TRP A 140 -8.48 4.20 -10.47
CA TRP A 140 -9.62 3.29 -10.37
C TRP A 140 -9.45 2.20 -11.43
N VAL A 141 -8.92 1.06 -10.98
CA VAL A 141 -8.39 -0.01 -11.86
C VAL A 141 -9.43 -1.12 -12.05
N ARG A 142 -9.58 -1.62 -13.27
CA ARG A 142 -10.44 -2.77 -13.62
C ARG A 142 -9.92 -4.07 -13.04
N THR A 143 -10.32 -4.33 -11.81
CA THR A 143 -10.03 -5.52 -11.00
C THR A 143 -11.32 -5.96 -10.31
N ASP A 144 -11.30 -7.07 -9.59
CA ASP A 144 -12.44 -7.52 -8.78
C ASP A 144 -12.89 -6.44 -7.78
N MET A 145 -11.94 -5.69 -7.23
CA MET A 145 -12.22 -4.57 -6.33
C MET A 145 -12.80 -3.35 -7.06
N GLY A 146 -12.24 -2.97 -8.20
CA GLY A 146 -12.64 -1.77 -8.93
C GLY A 146 -13.91 -1.95 -9.76
N GLY A 147 -14.14 -3.16 -10.20
CA GLY A 147 -15.28 -3.52 -11.07
C GLY A 147 -15.04 -3.20 -12.56
N PRO A 148 -15.99 -3.60 -13.42
CA PRO A 148 -15.84 -3.50 -14.87
C PRO A 148 -15.90 -2.06 -15.41
N ASN A 149 -16.50 -1.15 -14.64
CA ASN A 149 -16.67 0.26 -15.05
C ASN A 149 -15.49 1.16 -14.64
N ALA A 150 -14.42 0.58 -14.11
CA ALA A 150 -13.24 1.35 -13.72
C ALA A 150 -12.51 1.92 -14.94
N ASP A 151 -11.91 3.10 -14.76
CA ASP A 151 -11.37 3.92 -15.86
C ASP A 151 -10.02 3.41 -16.40
N VAL A 152 -9.27 2.67 -15.57
CA VAL A 152 -7.88 2.31 -15.84
C VAL A 152 -7.75 0.80 -15.96
N ASP A 153 -7.05 0.30 -16.97
CA ASP A 153 -6.66 -1.10 -17.03
C ASP A 153 -5.45 -1.40 -16.14
N VAL A 154 -5.25 -2.69 -15.84
CA VAL A 154 -4.18 -3.13 -14.94
C VAL A 154 -2.81 -2.78 -15.49
N GLU A 155 -2.61 -2.97 -16.78
CA GLU A 155 -1.34 -2.71 -17.48
C GLU A 155 -0.92 -1.25 -17.38
N ALA A 156 -1.81 -0.32 -17.70
CA ALA A 156 -1.53 1.12 -17.62
C ALA A 156 -1.27 1.58 -16.18
N SER A 157 -2.03 1.05 -15.21
CA SER A 157 -1.80 1.32 -13.80
C SER A 157 -0.42 0.85 -13.35
N VAL A 158 -0.06 -0.40 -13.64
CA VAL A 158 1.21 -1.01 -13.23
C VAL A 158 2.39 -0.32 -13.91
N GLU A 159 2.30 -0.02 -15.21
CA GLU A 159 3.35 0.71 -15.93
C GLU A 159 3.59 2.09 -15.32
N GLY A 160 2.53 2.83 -15.02
CA GLY A 160 2.62 4.13 -14.37
C GLY A 160 3.24 4.06 -12.97
N LEU A 161 2.80 3.12 -12.14
CA LEU A 161 3.37 2.90 -10.81
C LEU A 161 4.86 2.52 -10.88
N ARG A 162 5.24 1.65 -11.82
CA ARG A 162 6.65 1.27 -12.04
C ARG A 162 7.50 2.47 -12.40
N ARG A 163 7.02 3.35 -13.28
CA ARG A 163 7.71 4.60 -13.63
C ARG A 163 7.93 5.47 -12.39
N VAL A 164 6.89 5.72 -11.59
CA VAL A 164 7.01 6.51 -10.35
C VAL A 164 8.01 5.90 -9.38
N ILE A 165 8.04 4.57 -9.26
CA ILE A 165 8.98 3.86 -8.40
C ILE A 165 10.42 3.94 -8.95
N SER A 166 10.61 3.87 -10.27
CA SER A 166 11.95 3.81 -10.88
C SER A 166 12.65 5.16 -11.04
N GLU A 167 11.95 6.29 -10.85
CA GLU A 167 12.49 7.64 -11.07
C GLU A 167 12.62 8.45 -9.75
N PRO A 168 13.60 8.14 -8.89
CA PRO A 168 13.68 8.75 -7.55
C PRO A 168 13.92 10.25 -7.54
N LEU A 169 14.54 10.81 -8.59
CA LEU A 169 14.76 12.25 -8.70
C LEU A 169 13.50 13.03 -9.03
N ALA A 170 12.59 12.42 -9.82
CA ALA A 170 11.30 13.03 -10.17
C ALA A 170 10.27 12.87 -9.04
N TYR A 171 10.35 11.78 -8.28
CA TYR A 171 9.36 11.41 -7.26
C TYR A 171 10.02 11.23 -5.88
N PRO A 172 10.18 12.32 -5.11
CA PRO A 172 10.90 12.30 -3.84
C PRO A 172 10.17 11.50 -2.76
N SER A 173 10.94 11.05 -1.76
CA SER A 173 10.46 10.32 -0.60
C SER A 173 9.46 11.12 0.24
N GLY A 174 8.53 10.42 0.91
CA GLY A 174 7.57 11.02 1.85
C GLY A 174 6.44 11.78 1.16
N GLN A 175 6.14 11.46 -0.11
CA GLN A 175 5.10 12.08 -0.91
C GLN A 175 4.04 11.06 -1.35
N PHE A 176 2.90 11.58 -1.76
CA PHE A 176 1.77 10.80 -2.28
C PHE A 176 1.56 11.14 -3.77
N PHE A 177 1.60 10.11 -4.62
CA PHE A 177 1.44 10.25 -6.07
C PHE A 177 0.35 9.33 -6.62
N ASP A 178 -0.25 9.72 -7.73
CA ASP A 178 -1.03 8.78 -8.53
C ASP A 178 -0.13 8.03 -9.53
N TYR A 179 -0.69 7.02 -10.21
CA TYR A 179 0.03 6.23 -11.22
C TYR A 179 0.53 7.05 -12.42
N ARG A 180 0.01 8.25 -12.64
CA ARG A 180 0.49 9.17 -13.69
C ARG A 180 1.68 9.99 -13.22
N GLY A 181 2.00 9.95 -11.93
CA GLY A 181 3.03 10.74 -11.30
C GLY A 181 2.56 12.11 -10.83
N SER A 182 1.24 12.37 -10.84
CA SER A 182 0.69 13.60 -10.27
C SER A 182 0.74 13.54 -8.74
N SER A 183 1.22 14.61 -8.11
CA SER A 183 1.19 14.73 -6.65
C SER A 183 -0.25 14.84 -6.16
N LEU A 184 -0.56 14.09 -5.12
CA LEU A 184 -1.85 14.12 -4.43
C LEU A 184 -1.69 14.76 -3.05
N ALA A 185 -2.71 15.49 -2.60
CA ALA A 185 -2.80 15.95 -1.23
C ALA A 185 -3.07 14.78 -0.26
N TRP A 186 -2.55 14.91 0.97
CA TRP A 186 -2.78 13.94 2.05
C TRP A 186 -4.21 13.96 2.58
#